data_370fbc9a99858715448a0e104dcfa2e0
#
_entry.id   370fbc9a99858715448a0e104dcfa2e0
#
_cell.length_a   1.000
_cell.length_b   1.000
_cell.length_c   1.000
_cell.angle_alpha   90.00
_cell.angle_beta   90.00
_cell.angle_gamma   90.00
#
_symmetry.space_group_name_H-M   'P 1'
#
loop_
_entity.id
_entity.type
_entity.pdbx_description
1 polymer ?
#
loop_
_entity_poly.entity_id
_entity_poly.type
_entity_poly.pdbx_seq_one_letter_code
_entity_poly.pdbx_strand_id
1 'polypeptide(L)'
;MKNDLSRPTCWDEVIGHQAAISRIRRMIEQDKLPHALLFSGPEGIGKRLVAEILAAQLLATQPERLPEHPDYCLLSPDGAQIRIAQVREIQRIAGMASVRGGFRVCLIEPADCMDPPAANCLLKILEEPPPGLVFILVTAFPHALLSTILSRAANIRFYPSPVLNLPVATDPTQRQFALEILQNMDKPGLEWLWPVVAKFDGMESAQILDIIKQWIVLLRDVAVHKSGFAGRAKDLELTALAVGWNMADLIAAIQLAEATRRQLQRNANARLMLESMFIRSADLYWGGKENADHRRSPV
;
A
#
# COMPACT_ATOMS: atom_id res chain seq x y z
N MET A 1 -7.39 21.01 -18.14
CA MET A 1 -6.42 20.13 -18.81
C MET A 1 -6.05 19.07 -17.78
N LYS A 2 -6.53 17.82 -18.00
CA LYS A 2 -6.22 16.68 -17.12
C LYS A 2 -4.73 16.38 -17.25
N ASN A 3 -3.97 16.43 -16.14
CA ASN A 3 -2.63 15.88 -16.07
C ASN A 3 -2.76 14.35 -16.20
N ASP A 4 -2.63 13.89 -17.42
CA ASP A 4 -2.51 12.48 -17.77
C ASP A 4 -1.06 12.08 -17.43
N LEU A 5 -0.83 11.79 -16.14
CA LEU A 5 0.35 11.04 -15.73
C LEU A 5 0.13 9.63 -16.24
N SER A 6 0.64 9.34 -17.44
CA SER A 6 0.53 8.03 -18.07
C SER A 6 0.98 6.95 -17.08
N ARG A 7 0.10 6.00 -16.84
CA ARG A 7 0.37 4.84 -15.97
C ARG A 7 1.59 4.10 -16.52
N PRO A 8 2.55 3.69 -15.68
CA PRO A 8 3.71 2.93 -16.15
C PRO A 8 3.27 1.70 -16.96
N THR A 9 3.80 1.56 -18.16
CA THR A 9 3.48 0.47 -19.06
C THR A 9 4.58 -0.60 -19.10
N CYS A 10 5.75 -0.27 -18.57
CA CYS A 10 6.89 -1.18 -18.51
C CYS A 10 7.61 -1.11 -17.16
N TRP A 11 8.47 -2.09 -16.91
CA TRP A 11 9.23 -2.20 -15.67
C TRP A 11 10.12 -0.99 -15.36
N ASP A 12 10.65 -0.36 -16.38
CA ASP A 12 11.62 0.72 -16.23
C ASP A 12 10.96 2.04 -15.82
N GLU A 13 9.66 2.13 -16.03
CA GLU A 13 8.82 3.25 -15.59
C GLU A 13 8.36 3.11 -14.13
N VAL A 14 8.51 1.91 -13.53
CA VAL A 14 8.11 1.69 -12.13
C VAL A 14 9.14 2.32 -11.20
N ILE A 15 8.70 3.33 -10.48
CA ILE A 15 9.53 4.00 -9.48
C ILE A 15 9.60 3.16 -8.21
N GLY A 16 10.80 2.77 -7.80
CA GLY A 16 11.03 1.95 -6.60
C GLY A 16 10.88 0.45 -6.86
N HIS A 17 10.89 -0.33 -5.81
CA HIS A 17 10.71 -1.79 -5.81
C HIS A 17 11.75 -2.58 -6.63
N GLN A 18 12.95 -2.03 -6.87
CA GLN A 18 13.97 -2.63 -7.73
C GLN A 18 14.32 -4.07 -7.34
N ALA A 19 14.37 -4.37 -6.03
CA ALA A 19 14.65 -5.72 -5.55
C ALA A 19 13.53 -6.72 -5.94
N ALA A 20 12.25 -6.32 -5.82
CA ALA A 20 11.11 -7.13 -6.21
C ALA A 20 11.07 -7.34 -7.73
N ILE A 21 11.23 -6.26 -8.49
CA ILE A 21 11.25 -6.27 -9.95
C ILE A 21 12.40 -7.13 -10.48
N SER A 22 13.62 -6.94 -9.97
CA SER A 22 14.79 -7.73 -10.38
C SER A 22 14.60 -9.22 -10.09
N ARG A 23 13.96 -9.56 -8.96
CA ARG A 23 13.64 -10.95 -8.62
C ARG A 23 12.63 -11.54 -9.61
N ILE A 24 11.56 -10.80 -9.95
CA ILE A 24 10.55 -11.23 -10.93
C ILE A 24 11.19 -11.41 -12.33
N ARG A 25 11.93 -10.42 -12.80
CA ARG A 25 12.65 -10.50 -14.09
C ARG A 25 13.54 -11.75 -14.17
N ARG A 26 14.33 -12.01 -13.12
CA ARG A 26 15.20 -13.20 -13.06
C ARG A 26 14.39 -14.50 -13.12
N MET A 27 13.23 -14.58 -12.48
CA MET A 27 12.37 -15.77 -12.56
C MET A 27 11.85 -16.00 -13.98
N ILE A 28 11.49 -14.93 -14.69
CA ILE A 28 11.04 -15.00 -16.09
C ILE A 28 12.19 -15.40 -17.01
N GLU A 29 13.36 -14.74 -16.91
CA GLU A 29 14.53 -15.01 -17.73
C GLU A 29 15.07 -16.45 -17.58
N GLN A 30 14.92 -17.03 -16.39
CA GLN A 30 15.35 -18.40 -16.09
C GLN A 30 14.27 -19.47 -16.39
N ASP A 31 13.10 -19.06 -16.90
CA ASP A 31 11.94 -19.93 -17.09
C ASP A 31 11.55 -20.69 -15.79
N LYS A 32 11.68 -20.00 -14.65
CA LYS A 32 11.40 -20.52 -13.32
C LYS A 32 10.32 -19.71 -12.60
N LEU A 33 9.36 -19.17 -13.36
CA LEU A 33 8.25 -18.43 -12.77
C LEU A 33 7.33 -19.41 -12.04
N PRO A 34 7.13 -19.24 -10.71
CA PRO A 34 6.18 -20.09 -9.98
C PRO A 34 4.75 -19.87 -10.47
N HIS A 35 3.95 -20.93 -10.41
CA HIS A 35 2.51 -20.87 -10.73
C HIS A 35 1.72 -19.98 -9.77
N ALA A 36 2.27 -19.64 -8.59
CA ALA A 36 1.66 -18.73 -7.64
C ALA A 36 2.69 -17.77 -7.05
N LEU A 37 2.40 -16.49 -7.15
CA LEU A 37 3.17 -15.38 -6.59
C LEU A 37 2.32 -14.66 -5.54
N LEU A 38 2.90 -14.34 -4.39
CA LEU A 38 2.28 -13.52 -3.37
C LEU A 38 3.02 -12.18 -3.28
N PHE A 39 2.37 -11.10 -3.65
CA PHE A 39 2.88 -9.74 -3.50
C PHE A 39 2.40 -9.17 -2.17
N SER A 40 3.28 -9.12 -1.19
CA SER A 40 2.98 -8.68 0.17
C SER A 40 3.67 -7.36 0.52
N GLY A 41 3.00 -6.52 1.30
CA GLY A 41 3.52 -5.23 1.75
C GLY A 41 2.41 -4.20 1.97
N PRO A 42 2.69 -3.01 2.52
CA PRO A 42 1.70 -1.99 2.83
C PRO A 42 0.78 -1.65 1.66
N GLU A 43 -0.42 -1.16 1.96
CA GLU A 43 -1.34 -0.66 0.93
C GLU A 43 -0.76 0.55 0.18
N GLY A 44 -1.19 0.76 -1.05
CA GLY A 44 -0.86 1.95 -1.83
C GLY A 44 0.58 2.06 -2.35
N ILE A 45 1.45 1.05 -2.11
CA ILE A 45 2.86 1.10 -2.54
C ILE A 45 3.12 0.62 -3.97
N GLY A 46 2.07 0.35 -4.77
CA GLY A 46 2.23 -0.03 -6.17
C GLY A 46 2.28 -1.53 -6.46
N LYS A 47 1.94 -2.42 -5.50
CA LYS A 47 1.91 -3.88 -5.71
C LYS A 47 1.04 -4.29 -6.90
N ARG A 48 -0.17 -3.71 -7.00
CA ARG A 48 -1.10 -3.96 -8.11
C ARG A 48 -0.50 -3.55 -9.46
N LEU A 49 0.11 -2.37 -9.52
CA LEU A 49 0.76 -1.89 -10.74
C LEU A 49 1.81 -2.88 -11.24
N VAL A 50 2.69 -3.34 -10.34
CA VAL A 50 3.71 -4.35 -10.67
C VAL A 50 3.08 -5.68 -11.09
N ALA A 51 1.97 -6.09 -10.45
CA ALA A 51 1.23 -7.30 -10.82
C ALA A 51 0.62 -7.21 -12.22
N GLU A 52 0.04 -6.07 -12.58
CA GLU A 52 -0.53 -5.82 -13.91
C GLU A 52 0.55 -5.74 -14.99
N ILE A 53 1.70 -5.12 -14.73
CA ILE A 53 2.85 -5.12 -15.65
C ILE A 53 3.36 -6.54 -15.88
N LEU A 54 3.47 -7.35 -14.81
CA LEU A 54 3.84 -8.76 -14.94
C LEU A 54 2.82 -9.54 -15.77
N ALA A 55 1.53 -9.37 -15.50
CA ALA A 55 0.46 -10.01 -16.25
C ALA A 55 0.51 -9.61 -17.73
N ALA A 56 0.68 -8.33 -18.03
CA ALA A 56 0.79 -7.81 -19.38
C ALA A 56 1.98 -8.41 -20.13
N GLN A 57 3.12 -8.54 -19.47
CA GLN A 57 4.31 -9.18 -20.07
C GLN A 57 4.06 -10.67 -20.36
N LEU A 58 3.47 -11.43 -19.43
CA LEU A 58 3.19 -12.86 -19.62
C LEU A 58 2.17 -13.11 -20.74
N LEU A 59 1.22 -12.18 -20.91
CA LEU A 59 0.18 -12.25 -21.92
C LEU A 59 0.52 -11.54 -23.24
N ALA A 60 1.73 -11.02 -23.36
CA ALA A 60 2.21 -10.25 -24.52
C ALA A 60 1.24 -9.12 -24.92
N THR A 61 0.76 -8.37 -23.95
CA THR A 61 -0.19 -7.25 -24.11
C THR A 61 0.26 -6.02 -23.32
N GLN A 62 -0.52 -4.96 -23.37
CA GLN A 62 -0.31 -3.76 -22.55
C GLN A 62 -1.18 -3.79 -21.29
N PRO A 63 -0.76 -3.20 -20.17
CA PRO A 63 -1.54 -3.19 -18.92
C PRO A 63 -2.96 -2.64 -19.08
N GLU A 64 -3.15 -1.64 -19.94
CA GLU A 64 -4.44 -1.02 -20.21
C GLU A 64 -5.43 -1.97 -20.91
N ARG A 65 -4.91 -2.95 -21.65
CA ARG A 65 -5.70 -3.94 -22.38
C ARG A 65 -5.94 -5.23 -21.62
N LEU A 66 -5.40 -5.35 -20.40
CA LEU A 66 -5.60 -6.54 -19.58
C LEU A 66 -7.08 -6.86 -19.32
N PRO A 67 -7.97 -5.89 -19.01
CA PRO A 67 -9.37 -6.19 -18.73
C PRO A 67 -10.11 -6.86 -19.90
N GLU A 68 -9.63 -6.63 -21.14
CA GLU A 68 -10.21 -7.18 -22.36
C GLU A 68 -9.53 -8.49 -22.81
N HIS A 69 -8.45 -8.90 -22.12
CA HIS A 69 -7.69 -10.06 -22.56
C HIS A 69 -8.34 -11.37 -22.09
N PRO A 70 -8.63 -12.33 -23.00
CA PRO A 70 -9.37 -13.55 -22.66
C PRO A 70 -8.66 -14.48 -21.66
N ASP A 71 -7.33 -14.40 -21.57
CA ASP A 71 -6.52 -15.19 -20.65
C ASP A 71 -6.11 -14.41 -19.39
N TYR A 72 -6.74 -13.23 -19.15
CA TYR A 72 -6.59 -12.47 -17.91
C TYR A 72 -7.86 -12.53 -17.08
N CYS A 73 -7.71 -12.73 -15.79
CA CYS A 73 -8.81 -12.67 -14.83
C CYS A 73 -8.40 -11.80 -13.63
N LEU A 74 -9.22 -10.83 -13.31
CA LEU A 74 -9.10 -10.06 -12.08
C LEU A 74 -10.19 -10.49 -11.10
N LEU A 75 -9.78 -10.93 -9.93
CA LEU A 75 -10.66 -11.25 -8.82
C LEU A 75 -10.56 -10.19 -7.74
N SER A 76 -11.64 -9.49 -7.51
CA SER A 76 -11.79 -8.49 -6.49
C SER A 76 -13.06 -8.74 -5.68
N PRO A 77 -13.18 -8.21 -4.45
CA PRO A 77 -14.34 -8.40 -3.60
C PRO A 77 -15.63 -7.91 -4.28
N ASP A 78 -16.68 -8.72 -4.18
CA ASP A 78 -18.07 -8.30 -4.40
C ASP A 78 -18.65 -7.94 -3.03
N GLY A 79 -18.77 -6.64 -2.76
CA GLY A 79 -19.01 -6.13 -1.42
C GLY A 79 -17.74 -6.20 -0.54
N ALA A 80 -17.83 -6.86 0.61
CA ALA A 80 -16.73 -6.91 1.59
C ALA A 80 -15.76 -8.08 1.39
N GLN A 81 -16.14 -9.11 0.64
CA GLN A 81 -15.37 -10.36 0.55
C GLN A 81 -15.36 -10.94 -0.86
N ILE A 82 -14.28 -11.70 -1.14
CA ILE A 82 -14.19 -12.58 -2.30
C ILE A 82 -14.84 -13.91 -1.92
N ARG A 83 -15.91 -14.27 -2.63
CA ARG A 83 -16.73 -15.45 -2.34
C ARG A 83 -16.30 -16.67 -3.16
N ILE A 84 -16.61 -17.85 -2.63
CA ILE A 84 -16.30 -19.13 -3.27
C ILE A 84 -16.82 -19.22 -4.72
N ALA A 85 -17.97 -18.62 -5.03
CA ALA A 85 -18.55 -18.63 -6.40
C ALA A 85 -17.59 -17.99 -7.42
N GLN A 86 -16.92 -16.90 -7.05
CA GLN A 86 -15.95 -16.21 -7.90
C GLN A 86 -14.72 -17.08 -8.14
N VAL A 87 -14.21 -17.78 -7.11
CA VAL A 87 -13.04 -18.67 -7.24
C VAL A 87 -13.37 -19.92 -8.05
N ARG A 88 -14.60 -20.47 -7.92
CA ARG A 88 -15.07 -21.58 -8.76
C ARG A 88 -15.12 -21.21 -10.24
N GLU A 89 -15.48 -19.99 -10.57
CA GLU A 89 -15.47 -19.53 -11.96
C GLU A 89 -14.04 -19.50 -12.52
N ILE A 90 -13.05 -19.04 -11.71
CA ILE A 90 -11.64 -19.16 -12.10
C ILE A 90 -11.27 -20.63 -12.31
N GLN A 91 -11.68 -21.53 -11.43
CA GLN A 91 -11.40 -22.96 -11.56
C GLN A 91 -11.95 -23.54 -12.86
N ARG A 92 -13.17 -23.13 -13.24
CA ARG A 92 -13.80 -23.54 -14.51
C ARG A 92 -13.01 -23.04 -15.72
N ILE A 93 -12.62 -21.75 -15.71
CA ILE A 93 -11.86 -21.12 -16.79
C ILE A 93 -10.43 -21.68 -16.84
N ALA A 94 -9.82 -21.94 -15.70
CA ALA A 94 -8.47 -22.49 -15.60
C ALA A 94 -8.34 -23.90 -16.21
N GLY A 95 -9.42 -24.70 -16.16
CA GLY A 95 -9.49 -26.02 -16.80
C GLY A 95 -9.57 -25.98 -18.34
N MET A 96 -9.80 -24.81 -18.95
CA MET A 96 -9.82 -24.64 -20.41
C MET A 96 -8.40 -24.32 -20.90
N ALA A 97 -8.08 -24.72 -22.14
CA ALA A 97 -6.82 -24.32 -22.76
C ALA A 97 -6.75 -22.80 -22.90
N SER A 98 -5.54 -22.22 -22.80
CA SER A 98 -5.32 -20.80 -23.09
C SER A 98 -5.78 -20.48 -24.52
N VAL A 99 -6.48 -19.38 -24.72
CA VAL A 99 -7.07 -19.00 -26.03
C VAL A 99 -5.96 -18.64 -27.02
N ARG A 100 -4.87 -18.05 -26.56
CA ARG A 100 -3.75 -17.62 -27.41
C ARG A 100 -2.53 -18.54 -27.34
N GLY A 101 -2.59 -19.63 -26.57
CA GLY A 101 -1.47 -20.53 -26.34
C GLY A 101 -0.36 -19.83 -25.52
N GLY A 102 -0.11 -20.26 -24.32
CA GLY A 102 0.85 -19.64 -23.43
C GLY A 102 0.33 -19.52 -21.99
N PHE A 103 0.56 -18.39 -21.37
CA PHE A 103 0.13 -18.16 -19.99
C PHE A 103 -1.34 -17.74 -19.92
N ARG A 104 -1.95 -18.11 -18.78
CA ARG A 104 -3.19 -17.52 -18.26
C ARG A 104 -2.86 -16.91 -16.90
N VAL A 105 -3.29 -15.68 -16.66
CA VAL A 105 -2.98 -14.95 -15.43
C VAL A 105 -4.25 -14.62 -14.67
N CYS A 106 -4.28 -15.02 -13.40
CA CYS A 106 -5.34 -14.67 -12.44
C CYS A 106 -4.76 -13.76 -11.36
N LEU A 107 -5.15 -12.49 -11.36
CA LEU A 107 -4.81 -11.52 -10.32
C LEU A 107 -5.91 -11.49 -9.26
N ILE A 108 -5.56 -11.71 -8.00
CA ILE A 108 -6.49 -11.69 -6.85
C ILE A 108 -6.09 -10.55 -5.92
N GLU A 109 -6.95 -9.54 -5.76
CA GLU A 109 -6.67 -8.37 -4.95
C GLU A 109 -7.93 -7.72 -4.35
N PRO A 110 -7.93 -7.46 -3.02
CA PRO A 110 -6.96 -7.93 -2.03
C PRO A 110 -7.22 -9.40 -1.68
N ALA A 111 -6.15 -10.22 -1.64
CA ALA A 111 -6.28 -11.66 -1.43
C ALA A 111 -6.71 -12.04 0.00
N ASP A 112 -6.45 -11.17 0.97
CA ASP A 112 -6.89 -11.33 2.37
C ASP A 112 -8.40 -11.13 2.56
N CYS A 113 -9.13 -10.66 1.55
CA CYS A 113 -10.60 -10.57 1.58
C CYS A 113 -11.31 -11.86 1.14
N MET A 114 -10.60 -12.93 0.83
CA MET A 114 -11.23 -14.23 0.56
C MET A 114 -11.92 -14.79 1.80
N ASP A 115 -13.18 -15.23 1.65
CA ASP A 115 -13.84 -16.01 2.69
C ASP A 115 -13.16 -17.40 2.82
N PRO A 116 -13.28 -18.09 3.98
CA PRO A 116 -12.64 -19.39 4.18
C PRO A 116 -12.99 -20.44 3.11
N PRO A 117 -14.25 -20.53 2.62
CA PRO A 117 -14.58 -21.42 1.52
C PRO A 117 -13.88 -21.07 0.20
N ALA A 118 -13.71 -19.76 -0.13
CA ALA A 118 -12.97 -19.32 -1.31
C ALA A 118 -11.48 -19.67 -1.22
N ALA A 119 -10.87 -19.41 -0.07
CA ALA A 119 -9.48 -19.74 0.18
C ALA A 119 -9.21 -21.25 0.06
N ASN A 120 -10.10 -22.10 0.61
CA ASN A 120 -10.01 -23.55 0.47
C ASN A 120 -10.24 -24.03 -0.97
N CYS A 121 -11.10 -23.35 -1.73
CA CYS A 121 -11.31 -23.65 -3.15
C CYS A 121 -10.05 -23.33 -3.98
N LEU A 122 -9.38 -22.19 -3.68
CA LEU A 122 -8.14 -21.80 -4.32
C LEU A 122 -7.00 -22.79 -4.06
N LEU A 123 -6.91 -23.35 -2.83
CA LEU A 123 -5.88 -24.33 -2.49
C LEU A 123 -5.87 -25.54 -3.43
N LYS A 124 -7.03 -26.04 -3.84
CA LYS A 124 -7.12 -27.18 -4.78
C LYS A 124 -6.45 -26.88 -6.11
N ILE A 125 -6.56 -25.63 -6.58
CA ILE A 125 -5.94 -25.21 -7.85
C ILE A 125 -4.43 -24.99 -7.66
N LEU A 126 -4.03 -24.49 -6.48
CA LEU A 126 -2.61 -24.29 -6.16
C LEU A 126 -1.85 -25.60 -5.94
N GLU A 127 -2.53 -26.68 -5.56
CA GLU A 127 -1.94 -28.01 -5.41
C GLU A 127 -1.68 -28.69 -6.75
N GLU A 128 -2.62 -28.57 -7.68
CA GLU A 128 -2.54 -29.16 -9.02
C GLU A 128 -2.84 -28.07 -10.08
N PRO A 129 -1.90 -27.12 -10.28
CA PRO A 129 -2.12 -26.03 -11.20
C PRO A 129 -2.13 -26.51 -12.65
N PRO A 130 -3.14 -26.12 -13.45
CA PRO A 130 -3.13 -26.36 -14.88
C PRO A 130 -1.88 -25.74 -15.54
N PRO A 131 -1.35 -26.36 -16.59
CA PRO A 131 -0.18 -25.82 -17.31
C PRO A 131 -0.42 -24.40 -17.80
N GLY A 132 0.57 -23.52 -17.59
CA GLY A 132 0.51 -22.14 -18.03
C GLY A 132 -0.35 -21.21 -17.16
N LEU A 133 -0.99 -21.71 -16.11
CA LEU A 133 -1.76 -20.86 -15.18
C LEU A 133 -0.82 -20.23 -14.15
N VAL A 134 -0.92 -18.91 -14.01
CA VAL A 134 -0.16 -18.12 -13.03
C VAL A 134 -1.12 -17.33 -12.15
N PHE A 135 -1.05 -17.53 -10.84
CA PHE A 135 -1.74 -16.71 -9.85
C PHE A 135 -0.83 -15.60 -9.35
N ILE A 136 -1.37 -14.38 -9.24
CA ILE A 136 -0.72 -13.26 -8.56
C ILE A 136 -1.66 -12.81 -7.45
N LEU A 137 -1.30 -13.11 -6.21
CA LEU A 137 -2.04 -12.74 -5.02
C LEU A 137 -1.47 -11.43 -4.48
N VAL A 138 -2.29 -10.41 -4.29
CA VAL A 138 -1.86 -9.12 -3.73
C VAL A 138 -2.52 -8.92 -2.38
N THR A 139 -1.72 -8.66 -1.35
CA THR A 139 -2.23 -8.43 0.02
C THR A 139 -1.39 -7.41 0.79
N ALA A 140 -2.05 -6.70 1.70
CA ALA A 140 -1.38 -5.93 2.74
C ALA A 140 -1.19 -6.75 4.02
N PHE A 141 -1.97 -7.81 4.21
CA PHE A 141 -2.05 -8.61 5.42
C PHE A 141 -1.76 -10.09 5.14
N PRO A 142 -0.49 -10.45 4.85
CA PRO A 142 -0.16 -11.83 4.50
C PRO A 142 -0.50 -12.82 5.62
N HIS A 143 -0.48 -12.39 6.88
CA HIS A 143 -0.87 -13.21 8.04
C HIS A 143 -2.38 -13.52 8.11
N ALA A 144 -3.22 -12.81 7.35
CA ALA A 144 -4.64 -13.11 7.24
C ALA A 144 -4.94 -14.23 6.24
N LEU A 145 -3.97 -14.60 5.40
CA LEU A 145 -4.08 -15.72 4.48
C LEU A 145 -3.81 -17.05 5.20
N LEU A 146 -4.43 -18.12 4.70
CA LEU A 146 -4.16 -19.46 5.20
C LEU A 146 -2.67 -19.83 5.03
N SER A 147 -2.07 -20.43 6.04
CA SER A 147 -0.67 -20.90 6.02
C SER A 147 -0.40 -21.83 4.84
N THR A 148 -1.41 -22.60 4.44
CA THR A 148 -1.38 -23.51 3.29
C THR A 148 -1.28 -22.77 1.94
N ILE A 149 -1.84 -21.57 1.80
CA ILE A 149 -1.64 -20.69 0.63
C ILE A 149 -0.22 -20.12 0.67
N LEU A 150 0.21 -19.63 1.84
CA LEU A 150 1.54 -19.04 2.02
C LEU A 150 2.67 -20.03 1.68
N SER A 151 2.49 -21.32 1.98
CA SER A 151 3.50 -22.36 1.69
C SER A 151 3.59 -22.71 0.20
N ARG A 152 2.56 -22.41 -0.60
CA ARG A 152 2.48 -22.73 -2.03
C ARG A 152 2.73 -21.54 -2.95
N ALA A 153 2.74 -20.34 -2.41
CA ALA A 153 3.00 -19.10 -3.17
C ALA A 153 4.40 -18.56 -2.89
N ALA A 154 5.13 -18.20 -3.94
CA ALA A 154 6.41 -17.53 -3.79
C ALA A 154 6.20 -16.09 -3.32
N ASN A 155 6.59 -15.80 -2.08
CA ASN A 155 6.39 -14.49 -1.48
C ASN A 155 7.43 -13.49 -2.00
N ILE A 156 6.94 -12.41 -2.60
CA ILE A 156 7.71 -11.23 -3.02
C ILE A 156 7.26 -10.07 -2.14
N ARG A 157 8.16 -9.64 -1.26
CA ARG A 157 7.89 -8.54 -0.35
C ARG A 157 8.16 -7.20 -1.02
N PHE A 158 7.18 -6.32 -0.91
CA PHE A 158 7.26 -4.94 -1.32
C PHE A 158 7.47 -4.08 -0.07
N TYR A 159 8.44 -3.21 -0.13
CA TYR A 159 8.73 -2.27 0.95
C TYR A 159 8.35 -0.87 0.50
N PRO A 160 7.94 0.02 1.42
CA PRO A 160 7.80 1.43 1.08
C PRO A 160 9.11 1.91 0.46
N SER A 161 9.04 2.38 -0.78
CA SER A 161 10.22 2.98 -1.41
C SER A 161 10.34 4.41 -0.94
N PRO A 162 11.51 4.85 -0.48
CA PRO A 162 11.72 6.25 -0.16
C PRO A 162 11.55 7.18 -1.37
N VAL A 163 11.55 6.61 -2.58
CA VAL A 163 11.39 7.36 -3.85
C VAL A 163 9.94 7.42 -4.32
N LEU A 164 9.03 6.64 -3.73
CA LEU A 164 7.61 6.69 -4.06
C LEU A 164 6.92 7.89 -3.40
N ASN A 165 7.27 9.09 -3.84
CA ASN A 165 6.35 10.20 -3.84
C ASN A 165 5.32 9.92 -4.94
N LEU A 166 4.33 9.06 -4.64
CA LEU A 166 3.13 9.04 -5.45
C LEU A 166 2.55 10.46 -5.36
N PRO A 167 2.31 11.14 -6.49
CA PRO A 167 1.39 12.23 -6.49
C PRO A 167 0.02 11.61 -6.21
N VAL A 168 -0.34 11.47 -4.94
CA VAL A 168 -1.76 11.40 -4.59
C VAL A 168 -2.29 12.69 -5.16
N ALA A 169 -3.28 12.62 -6.06
CA ALA A 169 -4.01 13.80 -6.51
C ALA A 169 -4.59 14.45 -5.26
N THR A 170 -3.84 15.38 -4.71
CA THR A 170 -4.10 15.97 -3.40
C THR A 170 -4.87 17.24 -3.67
N ASP A 171 -6.03 17.35 -3.09
CA ASP A 171 -6.65 18.63 -2.88
C ASP A 171 -5.63 19.50 -2.11
N PRO A 172 -5.14 20.61 -2.68
CA PRO A 172 -4.15 21.47 -2.02
C PRO A 172 -4.60 21.89 -0.61
N THR A 173 -5.90 22.04 -0.40
CA THR A 173 -6.51 22.41 0.89
C THR A 173 -6.31 21.33 1.95
N GLN A 174 -6.47 20.07 1.57
CA GLN A 174 -6.27 18.92 2.49
C GLN A 174 -4.79 18.76 2.85
N ARG A 175 -3.89 18.94 1.88
CA ARG A 175 -2.44 18.94 2.14
C ARG A 175 -2.04 20.07 3.09
N GLN A 176 -2.55 21.28 2.87
CA GLN A 176 -2.28 22.43 3.73
C GLN A 176 -2.77 22.18 5.16
N PHE A 177 -3.94 21.59 5.31
CA PHE A 177 -4.48 21.25 6.63
C PHE A 177 -3.64 20.17 7.32
N ALA A 178 -3.20 19.14 6.61
CA ALA A 178 -2.31 18.13 7.18
C ALA A 178 -0.93 18.70 7.57
N LEU A 179 -0.40 19.66 6.83
CA LEU A 179 0.82 20.41 7.19
C LEU A 179 0.61 21.24 8.46
N GLU A 180 -0.52 21.95 8.57
CA GLU A 180 -0.88 22.72 9.77
C GLU A 180 -0.90 21.83 11.02
N ILE A 181 -1.42 20.61 10.91
CA ILE A 181 -1.41 19.64 12.03
C ILE A 181 0.03 19.33 12.45
N LEU A 182 0.91 18.99 11.52
CA LEU A 182 2.31 18.66 11.81
C LEU A 182 3.07 19.85 12.41
N GLN A 183 2.85 21.06 11.91
CA GLN A 183 3.46 22.27 12.45
C GLN A 183 2.98 22.60 13.88
N ASN A 184 1.70 22.35 14.15
CA ASN A 184 1.15 22.56 15.47
C ASN A 184 1.69 21.57 16.52
N MET A 185 2.09 20.37 16.13
CA MET A 185 2.73 19.39 17.03
C MET A 185 4.06 19.88 17.63
N ASP A 186 4.73 20.85 16.99
CA ASP A 186 5.95 21.46 17.54
C ASP A 186 5.69 22.39 18.75
N LYS A 187 4.44 22.78 18.97
CA LYS A 187 4.05 23.61 20.12
C LYS A 187 3.99 22.78 21.39
N PRO A 188 4.56 23.26 22.49
CA PRO A 188 4.52 22.55 23.77
C PRO A 188 3.07 22.42 24.29
N GLY A 189 2.78 21.29 24.93
CA GLY A 189 1.46 21.01 25.44
C GLY A 189 0.44 20.52 24.40
N LEU A 190 -0.81 20.34 24.82
CA LEU A 190 -1.90 19.84 24.00
C LEU A 190 -2.95 20.91 23.63
N GLU A 191 -2.68 22.17 23.91
CA GLU A 191 -3.64 23.25 23.67
C GLU A 191 -3.97 23.42 22.20
N TRP A 192 -3.03 23.10 21.31
CA TRP A 192 -3.21 23.12 19.86
C TRP A 192 -4.18 22.05 19.35
N LEU A 193 -4.37 20.96 20.11
CA LEU A 193 -5.16 19.80 19.69
C LEU A 193 -6.64 20.15 19.50
N TRP A 194 -7.21 20.87 20.46
CA TRP A 194 -8.65 21.14 20.48
C TRP A 194 -9.13 21.95 19.27
N PRO A 195 -8.45 23.04 18.87
CA PRO A 195 -8.78 23.77 17.63
C PRO A 195 -8.63 22.91 16.37
N VAL A 196 -7.66 22.00 16.35
CA VAL A 196 -7.43 21.09 15.22
C VAL A 196 -8.56 20.06 15.11
N VAL A 197 -8.90 19.41 16.21
CA VAL A 197 -9.98 18.40 16.23
C VAL A 197 -11.33 19.02 15.94
N ALA A 198 -11.60 20.23 16.42
CA ALA A 198 -12.85 20.95 16.13
C ALA A 198 -13.06 21.23 14.62
N LYS A 199 -11.98 21.31 13.83
CA LYS A 199 -12.10 21.47 12.36
C LYS A 199 -12.66 20.22 11.67
N PHE A 200 -12.61 19.07 12.30
CA PHE A 200 -13.20 17.84 11.77
C PHE A 200 -14.71 17.71 12.11
N ASP A 201 -15.24 18.56 13.01
CA ASP A 201 -16.65 18.54 13.36
C ASP A 201 -17.50 18.92 12.13
N GLY A 202 -18.43 18.07 11.76
CA GLY A 202 -19.30 18.26 10.58
C GLY A 202 -18.70 17.81 9.24
N MET A 203 -17.46 17.30 9.22
CA MET A 203 -16.91 16.71 8.00
C MET A 203 -17.49 15.32 7.75
N GLU A 204 -17.66 14.98 6.47
CA GLU A 204 -18.01 13.63 6.07
C GLU A 204 -16.85 12.66 6.31
N SER A 205 -17.17 11.40 6.61
CA SER A 205 -16.15 10.36 6.85
C SER A 205 -15.14 10.22 5.70
N ALA A 206 -15.56 10.42 4.46
CA ALA A 206 -14.67 10.39 3.30
C ALA A 206 -13.62 11.52 3.34
N GLN A 207 -14.02 12.74 3.71
CA GLN A 207 -13.11 13.89 3.84
C GLN A 207 -12.09 13.67 4.96
N ILE A 208 -12.54 13.14 6.10
CA ILE A 208 -11.66 12.80 7.23
C ILE A 208 -10.62 11.76 6.80
N LEU A 209 -11.04 10.71 6.11
CA LEU A 209 -10.15 9.67 5.60
C LEU A 209 -9.12 10.23 4.62
N ASP A 210 -9.50 11.18 3.77
CA ASP A 210 -8.58 11.80 2.82
C ASP A 210 -7.55 12.69 3.51
N ILE A 211 -7.94 13.46 4.54
CA ILE A 211 -7.00 14.24 5.36
C ILE A 211 -6.00 13.31 6.06
N ILE A 212 -6.45 12.21 6.64
CA ILE A 212 -5.55 11.23 7.28
C ILE A 212 -4.58 10.61 6.25
N LYS A 213 -5.03 10.29 5.05
CA LYS A 213 -4.14 9.84 3.96
C LYS A 213 -3.06 10.88 3.65
N GLN A 214 -3.44 12.17 3.56
CA GLN A 214 -2.48 13.26 3.34
C GLN A 214 -1.47 13.36 4.46
N TRP A 215 -1.92 13.24 5.69
CA TRP A 215 -1.05 13.27 6.86
C TRP A 215 -0.04 12.10 6.85
N ILE A 216 -0.48 10.89 6.49
CA ILE A 216 0.40 9.73 6.30
C ILE A 216 1.45 9.99 5.20
N VAL A 217 1.05 10.59 4.09
CA VAL A 217 1.96 10.95 2.98
C VAL A 217 3.01 11.93 3.47
N LEU A 218 2.61 12.97 4.20
CA LEU A 218 3.56 13.96 4.75
C LEU A 218 4.54 13.35 5.75
N LEU A 219 4.09 12.49 6.65
CA LEU A 219 5.00 11.78 7.57
C LEU A 219 6.00 10.91 6.82
N ARG A 220 5.59 10.27 5.72
CA ARG A 220 6.48 9.51 4.84
C ARG A 220 7.48 10.41 4.12
N ASP A 221 7.04 11.58 3.63
CA ASP A 221 7.91 12.56 2.98
C ASP A 221 8.98 13.06 3.98
N VAL A 222 8.62 13.32 5.23
CA VAL A 222 9.55 13.67 6.30
C VAL A 222 10.54 12.52 6.57
N ALA A 223 10.09 11.26 6.59
CA ALA A 223 10.96 10.11 6.79
C ALA A 223 11.96 9.93 5.64
N VAL A 224 11.51 10.12 4.40
CA VAL A 224 12.37 10.10 3.20
C VAL A 224 13.41 11.21 3.24
N HIS A 225 12.99 12.42 3.58
CA HIS A 225 13.90 13.55 3.72
C HIS A 225 14.99 13.27 4.78
N LYS A 226 14.59 12.74 5.93
CA LYS A 226 15.49 12.38 7.03
C LYS A 226 16.46 11.25 6.68
N SER A 227 16.09 10.33 5.81
CA SER A 227 16.95 9.23 5.37
C SER A 227 18.07 9.64 4.40
N GLY A 228 18.12 10.91 3.99
CA GLY A 228 19.14 11.45 3.08
C GLY A 228 18.91 11.10 1.60
N PHE A 229 17.80 10.47 1.25
CA PHE A 229 17.42 10.23 -0.14
C PHE A 229 16.82 11.50 -0.76
N ALA A 230 17.67 12.44 -1.13
CA ALA A 230 17.31 13.71 -1.75
C ALA A 230 16.93 13.51 -3.23
N GLY A 231 15.71 13.04 -3.51
CA GLY A 231 15.19 12.95 -4.87
C GLY A 231 14.34 14.15 -5.31
N ARG A 232 13.75 14.94 -4.41
CA ARG A 232 12.83 16.04 -4.80
C ARG A 232 12.59 17.13 -3.77
N ALA A 233 13.29 17.23 -2.67
CA ALA A 233 12.92 18.22 -1.68
C ALA A 233 14.04 19.22 -1.36
N LYS A 234 14.07 20.30 -2.10
CA LYS A 234 14.38 21.63 -1.54
C LYS A 234 13.10 22.23 -0.92
N ASP A 235 12.32 21.42 -0.23
CA ASP A 235 11.14 21.90 0.50
C ASP A 235 11.62 22.28 1.89
N LEU A 236 11.83 23.59 2.09
CA LEU A 236 12.29 24.16 3.36
C LEU A 236 11.36 23.78 4.53
N GLU A 237 10.06 23.60 4.24
CA GLU A 237 9.06 23.20 5.24
C GLU A 237 9.30 21.78 5.75
N LEU A 238 9.58 20.83 4.86
CA LEU A 238 9.86 19.43 5.25
C LEU A 238 11.17 19.31 6.03
N THR A 239 12.17 20.18 5.73
CA THR A 239 13.43 20.22 6.47
C THR A 239 13.22 20.62 7.92
N ALA A 240 12.40 21.63 8.17
CA ALA A 240 12.07 22.07 9.52
C ALA A 240 11.33 21.00 10.32
N LEU A 241 10.35 20.34 9.69
CA LEU A 241 9.58 19.25 10.31
C LEU A 241 10.44 18.01 10.61
N ALA A 242 11.42 17.70 9.76
CA ALA A 242 12.29 16.55 9.93
C ALA A 242 13.20 16.62 11.16
N VAL A 243 13.50 17.82 11.65
CA VAL A 243 14.41 18.02 12.80
C VAL A 243 13.83 17.44 14.08
N GLY A 244 12.53 17.58 14.32
CA GLY A 244 11.89 17.16 15.58
C GLY A 244 11.58 15.66 15.66
N TRP A 245 11.61 14.92 14.56
CA TRP A 245 11.27 13.49 14.54
C TRP A 245 12.52 12.61 14.53
N ASN A 246 12.51 11.48 15.21
CA ASN A 246 13.43 10.39 14.89
C ASN A 246 12.76 9.37 13.94
N MET A 247 13.55 8.50 13.33
CA MET A 247 13.05 7.56 12.32
C MET A 247 12.09 6.52 12.92
N ALA A 248 12.34 6.05 14.13
CA ALA A 248 11.50 5.05 14.80
C ALA A 248 10.13 5.63 15.14
N ASP A 249 10.08 6.87 15.62
CA ASP A 249 8.85 7.56 15.99
C ASP A 249 8.02 7.94 14.75
N LEU A 250 8.68 8.33 13.64
CA LEU A 250 7.99 8.51 12.35
C LEU A 250 7.32 7.24 11.88
N ILE A 251 8.00 6.11 11.95
CA ILE A 251 7.43 4.82 11.57
C ILE A 251 6.25 4.47 12.48
N ALA A 252 6.37 4.69 13.78
CA ALA A 252 5.29 4.45 14.75
C ALA A 252 4.08 5.36 14.50
N ALA A 253 4.29 6.65 14.19
CA ALA A 253 3.23 7.60 13.87
C ALA A 253 2.51 7.23 12.56
N ILE A 254 3.23 6.78 11.53
CA ILE A 254 2.64 6.28 10.28
C ILE A 254 1.77 5.04 10.56
N GLN A 255 2.27 4.08 11.36
CA GLN A 255 1.52 2.87 11.71
C GLN A 255 0.26 3.20 12.51
N LEU A 256 0.34 4.15 13.42
CA LEU A 256 -0.79 4.63 14.21
C LEU A 256 -1.86 5.27 13.32
N ALA A 257 -1.46 6.14 12.40
CA ALA A 257 -2.38 6.79 11.45
C ALA A 257 -3.06 5.77 10.52
N GLU A 258 -2.32 4.79 10.02
CA GLU A 258 -2.88 3.68 9.22
C GLU A 258 -3.88 2.81 10.02
N ALA A 259 -3.61 2.57 11.30
CA ALA A 259 -4.53 1.84 12.18
C ALA A 259 -5.82 2.64 12.41
N THR A 260 -5.69 3.96 12.67
CA THR A 260 -6.84 4.87 12.85
C THR A 260 -7.69 4.94 11.58
N ARG A 261 -7.06 5.08 10.41
CA ARG A 261 -7.75 5.08 9.11
C ARG A 261 -8.62 3.83 8.92
N ARG A 262 -8.08 2.66 9.27
CA ARG A 262 -8.83 1.38 9.18
C ARG A 262 -9.99 1.30 10.15
N GLN A 263 -9.84 1.82 11.37
CA GLN A 263 -10.90 1.84 12.36
C GLN A 263 -12.04 2.78 11.95
N LEU A 264 -11.71 3.93 11.37
CA LEU A 264 -12.69 4.88 10.83
C LEU A 264 -13.52 4.29 9.68
N GLN A 265 -12.91 3.48 8.83
CA GLN A 265 -13.62 2.74 7.78
C GLN A 265 -14.65 1.73 8.33
N ARG A 266 -14.54 1.35 9.61
CA ARG A 266 -15.45 0.43 10.30
C ARG A 266 -16.47 1.15 11.19
N ASN A 267 -16.77 2.42 10.90
CA ASN A 267 -17.73 3.26 11.64
C ASN A 267 -17.37 3.50 13.11
N ALA A 268 -16.09 3.60 13.46
CA ALA A 268 -15.65 4.03 14.78
C ALA A 268 -15.99 5.53 14.99
N ASN A 269 -16.10 5.96 16.25
CA ASN A 269 -16.28 7.38 16.58
C ASN A 269 -15.07 8.19 16.09
N ALA A 270 -15.28 8.99 15.04
CA ALA A 270 -14.22 9.70 14.35
C ALA A 270 -13.47 10.66 15.29
N ARG A 271 -14.18 11.43 16.09
CA ARG A 271 -13.59 12.41 17.01
C ARG A 271 -12.66 11.75 18.02
N LEU A 272 -13.11 10.72 18.71
CA LEU A 272 -12.30 10.00 19.69
C LEU A 272 -11.06 9.35 19.06
N MET A 273 -11.22 8.80 17.88
CA MET A 273 -10.11 8.19 17.14
C MET A 273 -9.04 9.21 16.73
N LEU A 274 -9.45 10.39 16.25
CA LEU A 274 -8.55 11.48 15.88
C LEU A 274 -7.84 12.06 17.11
N GLU A 275 -8.57 12.34 18.19
CA GLU A 275 -7.98 12.80 19.44
C GLU A 275 -6.89 11.83 19.94
N SER A 276 -7.21 10.54 20.04
CA SER A 276 -6.26 9.50 20.45
C SER A 276 -5.04 9.42 19.51
N MET A 277 -5.24 9.50 18.20
CA MET A 277 -4.18 9.46 17.21
C MET A 277 -3.23 10.65 17.35
N PHE A 278 -3.77 11.87 17.46
CA PHE A 278 -2.92 13.07 17.52
C PHE A 278 -2.19 13.19 18.86
N ILE A 279 -2.82 12.83 19.99
CA ILE A 279 -2.17 12.78 21.29
C ILE A 279 -0.95 11.84 21.25
N ARG A 280 -1.17 10.60 20.83
CA ARG A 280 -0.10 9.60 20.74
C ARG A 280 0.98 9.96 19.74
N SER A 281 0.65 10.64 18.66
CA SER A 281 1.62 11.14 17.70
C SER A 281 2.45 12.29 18.28
N ALA A 282 1.84 13.16 19.07
CA ALA A 282 2.54 14.22 19.79
C ALA A 282 3.49 13.65 20.86
N ASP A 283 3.07 12.62 21.60
CA ASP A 283 3.91 11.91 22.56
C ASP A 283 5.16 11.30 21.89
N LEU A 284 4.99 10.68 20.72
CA LEU A 284 6.11 10.17 19.92
C LEU A 284 7.05 11.29 19.48
N TYR A 285 6.50 12.42 19.01
CA TYR A 285 7.28 13.57 18.58
C TYR A 285 8.13 14.16 19.71
N TRP A 286 7.54 14.39 20.89
CA TRP A 286 8.23 14.98 22.04
C TRP A 286 9.18 14.01 22.73
N GLY A 287 8.82 12.74 22.89
CA GLY A 287 9.71 11.71 23.42
C GLY A 287 10.98 11.53 22.58
N GLY A 288 10.88 11.71 21.28
CA GLY A 288 12.03 11.73 20.38
C GLY A 288 12.94 12.94 20.56
N LYS A 289 12.38 14.12 20.84
CA LYS A 289 13.14 15.36 21.10
C LYS A 289 13.92 15.29 22.41
N GLU A 290 13.31 14.87 23.50
CA GLU A 290 13.97 14.75 24.81
C GLU A 290 15.19 13.81 24.74
N ASN A 291 15.06 12.68 24.05
CA ASN A 291 16.16 11.74 23.83
C ASN A 291 17.28 12.30 22.93
N ALA A 292 16.97 13.22 22.03
CA ALA A 292 17.97 13.87 21.16
C ALA A 292 18.78 14.94 21.91
N ASP A 293 18.16 15.68 22.82
CA ASP A 293 18.82 16.71 23.64
C ASP A 293 19.74 16.10 24.69
N HIS A 294 19.35 15.00 25.32
CA HIS A 294 20.22 14.26 26.25
C HIS A 294 21.49 13.69 25.59
N ARG A 295 21.47 13.43 24.28
CA ARG A 295 22.67 12.96 23.53
C ARG A 295 23.58 14.08 23.06
N ARG A 296 23.17 15.35 23.17
CA ARG A 296 23.93 16.52 22.74
C ARG A 296 24.60 17.28 23.91
N SER A 297 24.34 16.91 25.16
CA SER A 297 25.08 17.45 26.33
C SER A 297 26.34 16.63 26.52
N PRO A 298 27.54 17.18 26.20
CA PRO A 298 28.79 16.54 26.59
C PRO A 298 28.99 16.74 28.10
N VAL A 299 29.27 15.65 28.79
CA VAL A 299 29.86 15.68 30.13
C VAL A 299 31.32 16.09 30.02
#